data_5f94e50cf4200cb0904e5304611f9f25
#
_entry.id   5f94e50cf4200cb0904e5304611f9f25
#
_cell.length_a   1.000
_cell.length_b   1.000
_cell.length_c   1.000
_cell.angle_alpha   90.00
_cell.angle_beta   90.00
_cell.angle_gamma   90.00
#
_symmetry.space_group_name_H-M   'P 1'
#
loop_
_entity.id
_entity.type
_entity.pdbx_description
1 polymer ?
#
loop_
_entity_poly.entity_id
_entity_poly.type
_entity_poly.pdbx_seq_one_letter_code
_entity_poly.pdbx_strand_id
1 'polypeptide(L)'
;MKYGITAATGHFGQVAVKELVGLVGADNVVAIVRNLEKAKQLLPDDIEIRQGDYDDKNSLVSAFEGLDKVLFISSQPGGKISRLEQHTNVVDALKEAKVKFVAYTSFPHADQAKSALASDHTATEKLIVESGIKHSFLRNNWYLENEAGFLNGEDIVYAAGDGKVGWALEREYAEGAVKVLVSDATKDVYEFAGASRNYEDLAKAVSEVYGKEINATNVASDDYKVGLEKAGLDENTIGFILMIQDLIKQGELTEETSDLADVLGHELKALPEAIKEVIGR
;
A
#
# COMPACT_ATOMS: atom_id res chain seq x y z
N MET A 1 12.68 22.89 1.21
CA MET A 1 11.87 22.07 0.27
C MET A 1 10.65 21.62 1.03
N LYS A 2 9.45 21.76 0.43
CA LYS A 2 8.19 21.37 1.08
C LYS A 2 7.69 20.05 0.47
N TYR A 3 7.31 19.14 1.35
CA TYR A 3 6.84 17.81 0.99
C TYR A 3 5.37 17.65 1.39
N GLY A 4 4.55 17.09 0.50
CA GLY A 4 3.17 16.75 0.79
C GLY A 4 2.96 15.25 0.90
N ILE A 5 2.09 14.82 1.81
CA ILE A 5 1.62 13.43 1.91
C ILE A 5 0.10 13.46 1.81
N THR A 6 -0.46 12.81 0.80
CA THR A 6 -1.91 12.64 0.67
C THR A 6 -2.41 11.46 1.49
N ALA A 7 -3.73 11.40 1.75
CA ALA A 7 -4.34 10.36 2.59
C ALA A 7 -3.62 10.15 3.94
N ALA A 8 -3.06 11.22 4.51
CA ALA A 8 -2.14 11.19 5.65
C ALA A 8 -2.75 10.60 6.95
N THR A 9 -4.08 10.49 7.07
CA THR A 9 -4.76 9.88 8.24
C THR A 9 -5.03 8.38 8.10
N GLY A 10 -4.66 7.73 6.98
CA GLY A 10 -4.65 6.28 6.83
C GLY A 10 -3.45 5.65 7.57
N HIS A 11 -3.44 4.33 7.76
CA HIS A 11 -2.34 3.65 8.47
C HIS A 11 -1.00 3.93 7.78
N PHE A 12 -0.89 3.67 6.50
CA PHE A 12 0.28 4.00 5.68
C PHE A 12 0.68 5.48 5.80
N GLY A 13 -0.31 6.39 5.66
CA GLY A 13 -0.08 7.83 5.70
C GLY A 13 0.47 8.33 7.03
N GLN A 14 -0.03 7.81 8.15
CA GLN A 14 0.46 8.17 9.49
C GLN A 14 1.93 7.78 9.70
N VAL A 15 2.30 6.58 9.25
CA VAL A 15 3.70 6.13 9.28
C VAL A 15 4.55 7.01 8.39
N ALA A 16 4.11 7.25 7.14
CA ALA A 16 4.83 8.09 6.20
C ALA A 16 5.05 9.52 6.73
N VAL A 17 4.04 10.12 7.38
CA VAL A 17 4.18 11.45 8.01
C VAL A 17 5.25 11.43 9.10
N LYS A 18 5.20 10.44 10.00
CA LYS A 18 6.16 10.32 11.11
C LYS A 18 7.59 10.14 10.60
N GLU A 19 7.79 9.25 9.63
CA GLU A 19 9.10 9.00 9.02
C GLU A 19 9.63 10.25 8.30
N LEU A 20 8.76 10.93 7.54
CA LEU A 20 9.15 12.15 6.82
C LEU A 20 9.55 13.27 7.79
N VAL A 21 8.80 13.48 8.87
CA VAL A 21 9.17 14.46 9.92
C VAL A 21 10.54 14.15 10.50
N GLY A 22 10.84 12.88 10.76
CA GLY A 22 12.17 12.45 11.26
C GLY A 22 13.31 12.77 10.30
N LEU A 23 13.07 12.74 8.99
CA LEU A 23 14.10 12.96 7.97
C LEU A 23 14.31 14.44 7.59
N VAL A 24 13.23 15.24 7.53
CA VAL A 24 13.30 16.59 6.97
C VAL A 24 12.86 17.70 7.95
N GLY A 25 12.35 17.33 9.11
CA GLY A 25 11.79 18.25 10.11
C GLY A 25 10.33 18.65 9.80
N ALA A 26 9.56 18.89 10.86
CA ALA A 26 8.12 19.17 10.80
C ALA A 26 7.77 20.38 9.91
N ASP A 27 8.56 21.45 9.94
CA ASP A 27 8.36 22.66 9.13
C ASP A 27 8.35 22.40 7.61
N ASN A 28 8.87 21.25 7.16
CA ASN A 28 8.95 20.88 5.76
C ASN A 28 7.84 19.91 5.32
N VAL A 29 6.99 19.45 6.24
CA VAL A 29 5.96 18.43 6.00
C VAL A 29 4.57 19.04 5.97
N VAL A 30 3.78 18.67 4.97
CA VAL A 30 2.37 19.04 4.83
C VAL A 30 1.54 17.76 4.70
N ALA A 31 0.65 17.53 5.66
CA ALA A 31 -0.31 16.44 5.61
C ALA A 31 -1.60 16.89 4.90
N ILE A 32 -1.99 16.16 3.85
CA ILE A 32 -3.20 16.44 3.08
C ILE A 32 -4.27 15.43 3.45
N VAL A 33 -5.40 15.90 3.97
CA VAL A 33 -6.43 15.09 4.60
C VAL A 33 -7.84 15.57 4.25
N ARG A 34 -8.81 14.67 4.22
CA ARG A 34 -10.23 15.04 4.03
C ARG A 34 -10.85 15.63 5.31
N ASN A 35 -10.47 15.12 6.47
CA ASN A 35 -11.06 15.47 7.75
C ASN A 35 -9.98 16.04 8.68
N LEU A 36 -10.03 17.37 8.88
CA LEU A 36 -9.08 18.10 9.73
C LEU A 36 -9.16 17.71 11.21
N GLU A 37 -10.37 17.44 11.73
CA GLU A 37 -10.53 17.08 13.14
C GLU A 37 -9.96 15.69 13.45
N LYS A 38 -10.14 14.73 12.51
CA LYS A 38 -9.49 13.42 12.61
C LYS A 38 -7.97 13.55 12.55
N ALA A 39 -7.47 14.43 11.69
CA ALA A 39 -6.04 14.63 11.51
C ALA A 39 -5.36 15.15 12.77
N LYS A 40 -5.98 16.10 13.48
CA LYS A 40 -5.47 16.64 14.76
C LYS A 40 -5.33 15.59 15.85
N GLN A 41 -6.06 14.49 15.77
CA GLN A 41 -6.01 13.39 16.76
C GLN A 41 -4.94 12.35 16.43
N LEU A 42 -4.53 12.24 15.16
CA LEU A 42 -3.72 11.15 14.66
C LEU A 42 -2.31 11.57 14.21
N LEU A 43 -2.15 12.84 13.86
CA LEU A 43 -0.89 13.34 13.29
C LEU A 43 -0.16 14.22 14.31
N PRO A 44 1.18 14.42 14.16
CA PRO A 44 1.93 15.33 15.01
C PRO A 44 1.37 16.76 14.98
N ASP A 45 1.36 17.43 16.14
CA ASP A 45 0.78 18.78 16.30
C ASP A 45 1.61 19.89 15.63
N ASP A 46 2.87 19.62 15.32
CA ASP A 46 3.86 20.58 14.84
C ASP A 46 4.00 20.60 13.30
N ILE A 47 3.18 19.83 12.58
CA ILE A 47 3.17 19.82 11.10
C ILE A 47 2.05 20.69 10.53
N GLU A 48 2.23 21.14 9.30
CA GLU A 48 1.16 21.80 8.55
C GLU A 48 0.13 20.78 8.06
N ILE A 49 -1.17 21.02 8.33
CA ILE A 49 -2.27 20.17 7.86
C ILE A 49 -3.15 21.00 6.92
N ARG A 50 -3.39 20.48 5.71
CA ARG A 50 -4.28 21.09 4.71
C ARG A 50 -5.43 20.16 4.35
N GLN A 51 -6.59 20.76 4.10
CA GLN A 51 -7.73 19.99 3.60
C GLN A 51 -7.59 19.76 2.09
N GLY A 52 -7.74 18.50 1.67
CA GLY A 52 -7.79 18.08 0.28
C GLY A 52 -8.57 16.78 0.14
N ASP A 53 -9.54 16.77 -0.76
CA ASP A 53 -10.38 15.61 -1.06
C ASP A 53 -10.16 15.18 -2.51
N TYR A 54 -9.93 13.89 -2.74
CA TYR A 54 -9.77 13.34 -4.09
C TYR A 54 -11.05 13.48 -4.94
N ASP A 55 -12.21 13.65 -4.30
CA ASP A 55 -13.48 13.94 -4.99
C ASP A 55 -13.60 15.43 -5.41
N ASP A 56 -12.68 16.30 -4.97
CA ASP A 56 -12.68 17.74 -5.24
C ASP A 56 -11.30 18.24 -5.68
N LYS A 57 -11.11 18.35 -7.01
CA LYS A 57 -9.87 18.85 -7.60
C LYS A 57 -9.45 20.21 -7.06
N ASN A 58 -10.39 21.14 -6.86
CA ASN A 58 -10.05 22.50 -6.43
C ASN A 58 -9.47 22.51 -5.01
N SER A 59 -10.00 21.67 -4.11
CA SER A 59 -9.44 21.49 -2.78
C SER A 59 -7.98 20.97 -2.83
N LEU A 60 -7.70 20.05 -3.77
CA LEU A 60 -6.36 19.51 -3.98
C LEU A 60 -5.38 20.53 -4.54
N VAL A 61 -5.79 21.37 -5.52
CA VAL A 61 -4.95 22.44 -6.05
C VAL A 61 -4.50 23.36 -4.92
N SER A 62 -5.44 23.80 -4.06
CA SER A 62 -5.13 24.64 -2.91
C SER A 62 -4.22 23.91 -1.90
N ALA A 63 -4.46 22.62 -1.67
CA ALA A 63 -3.65 21.82 -0.74
C ALA A 63 -2.21 21.61 -1.23
N PHE A 64 -1.99 21.53 -2.54
CA PHE A 64 -0.66 21.33 -3.15
C PHE A 64 0.12 22.63 -3.38
N GLU A 65 -0.48 23.79 -3.18
CA GLU A 65 0.18 25.07 -3.42
C GLU A 65 1.50 25.19 -2.64
N GLY A 66 2.59 25.49 -3.36
CA GLY A 66 3.93 25.67 -2.80
C GLY A 66 4.63 24.36 -2.38
N LEU A 67 4.10 23.19 -2.69
CA LEU A 67 4.80 21.92 -2.48
C LEU A 67 5.79 21.64 -3.61
N ASP A 68 6.96 21.10 -3.24
CA ASP A 68 7.98 20.68 -4.20
C ASP A 68 7.82 19.22 -4.62
N LYS A 69 7.60 18.32 -3.64
CA LYS A 69 7.46 16.88 -3.85
C LYS A 69 6.22 16.35 -3.11
N VAL A 70 5.51 15.40 -3.68
CA VAL A 70 4.29 14.81 -3.08
C VAL A 70 4.36 13.29 -3.09
N LEU A 71 4.07 12.67 -1.94
CA LEU A 71 3.71 11.26 -1.86
C LEU A 71 2.21 11.14 -2.11
N PHE A 72 1.86 10.62 -3.27
CA PHE A 72 0.49 10.33 -3.66
C PHE A 72 0.14 8.90 -3.25
N ILE A 73 -0.58 8.76 -2.14
CA ILE A 73 -1.09 7.47 -1.68
C ILE A 73 -2.41 7.19 -2.40
N SER A 74 -2.50 6.06 -3.08
CA SER A 74 -3.67 5.66 -3.85
C SER A 74 -4.93 5.54 -2.98
N SER A 75 -6.09 5.92 -3.52
CA SER A 75 -7.38 5.79 -2.82
C SER A 75 -7.87 4.34 -2.78
N GLN A 76 -8.81 4.08 -1.88
CA GLN A 76 -9.55 2.83 -1.88
C GLN A 76 -10.72 2.90 -2.88
N PRO A 77 -11.05 1.79 -3.58
CA PRO A 77 -12.23 1.75 -4.43
C PRO A 77 -13.54 1.89 -3.63
N GLY A 78 -14.64 2.28 -4.31
CA GLY A 78 -15.97 2.37 -3.67
C GLY A 78 -16.32 3.76 -3.13
N GLY A 79 -15.60 4.80 -3.53
CA GLY A 79 -15.95 6.21 -3.22
C GLY A 79 -17.19 6.71 -3.98
N LYS A 80 -17.50 8.02 -3.87
CA LYS A 80 -18.63 8.67 -4.57
C LYS A 80 -18.41 8.73 -6.07
N ILE A 81 -17.16 8.96 -6.48
CA ILE A 81 -16.71 8.90 -7.87
C ILE A 81 -15.76 7.72 -8.02
N SER A 82 -15.49 7.31 -9.24
CA SER A 82 -14.57 6.21 -9.50
C SER A 82 -13.16 6.51 -8.98
N ARG A 83 -12.41 5.46 -8.64
CA ARG A 83 -11.02 5.59 -8.20
C ARG A 83 -10.16 6.29 -9.25
N LEU A 84 -10.39 5.97 -10.53
CA LEU A 84 -9.68 6.62 -11.64
C LEU A 84 -9.99 8.12 -11.72
N GLU A 85 -11.24 8.55 -11.52
CA GLU A 85 -11.59 9.97 -11.47
C GLU A 85 -10.93 10.68 -10.28
N GLN A 86 -10.91 10.05 -9.11
CA GLN A 86 -10.17 10.57 -7.94
C GLN A 86 -8.69 10.77 -8.25
N HIS A 87 -8.06 9.77 -8.86
CA HIS A 87 -6.64 9.84 -9.22
C HIS A 87 -6.38 10.87 -10.33
N THR A 88 -7.30 11.02 -11.28
CA THR A 88 -7.24 12.09 -12.30
C THR A 88 -7.26 13.46 -11.65
N ASN A 89 -8.15 13.69 -10.68
CA ASN A 89 -8.22 14.94 -9.92
C ASN A 89 -6.88 15.24 -9.21
N VAL A 90 -6.26 14.22 -8.61
CA VAL A 90 -4.96 14.38 -7.94
C VAL A 90 -3.87 14.75 -8.94
N VAL A 91 -3.74 14.03 -10.05
CA VAL A 91 -2.69 14.29 -11.07
C VAL A 91 -2.86 15.66 -11.69
N ASP A 92 -4.09 16.04 -12.04
CA ASP A 92 -4.41 17.37 -12.58
C ASP A 92 -4.06 18.48 -11.56
N ALA A 93 -4.40 18.29 -10.28
CA ALA A 93 -4.08 19.25 -9.24
C ALA A 93 -2.56 19.38 -9.00
N LEU A 94 -1.82 18.26 -9.01
CA LEU A 94 -0.35 18.28 -8.92
C LEU A 94 0.28 19.09 -10.06
N LYS A 95 -0.24 18.92 -11.29
CA LYS A 95 0.22 19.67 -12.48
C LYS A 95 -0.10 21.16 -12.36
N GLU A 96 -1.33 21.50 -11.95
CA GLU A 96 -1.78 22.88 -11.80
C GLU A 96 -0.99 23.62 -10.70
N ALA A 97 -0.74 22.97 -9.57
CA ALA A 97 0.09 23.48 -8.47
C ALA A 97 1.60 23.48 -8.79
N LYS A 98 2.03 22.96 -9.96
CA LYS A 98 3.43 22.89 -10.41
C LYS A 98 4.34 22.09 -9.48
N VAL A 99 3.83 21.00 -8.90
CA VAL A 99 4.63 20.05 -8.12
C VAL A 99 5.72 19.46 -9.03
N LYS A 100 6.94 19.37 -8.51
CA LYS A 100 8.11 18.98 -9.30
C LYS A 100 8.34 17.49 -9.38
N PHE A 101 7.87 16.75 -8.35
CA PHE A 101 8.06 15.31 -8.23
C PHE A 101 6.89 14.66 -7.51
N VAL A 102 6.46 13.50 -7.98
CA VAL A 102 5.45 12.65 -7.33
C VAL A 102 5.98 11.24 -7.14
N ALA A 103 5.93 10.73 -5.90
CA ALA A 103 6.04 9.32 -5.60
C ALA A 103 4.62 8.76 -5.48
N TYR A 104 4.25 7.75 -6.27
CA TYR A 104 2.90 7.21 -6.31
C TYR A 104 2.88 5.75 -5.85
N THR A 105 2.03 5.42 -4.86
CA THR A 105 1.84 4.04 -4.41
C THR A 105 1.01 3.27 -5.42
N SER A 106 1.67 2.43 -6.19
CA SER A 106 1.10 1.65 -7.28
C SER A 106 0.94 0.17 -6.92
N PHE A 107 0.64 -0.66 -7.90
CA PHE A 107 0.41 -2.10 -7.79
C PHE A 107 1.54 -2.87 -8.48
N PRO A 108 1.92 -4.09 -8.00
CA PRO A 108 2.97 -4.90 -8.62
C PRO A 108 2.76 -5.09 -10.11
N HIS A 109 3.82 -4.93 -10.88
CA HIS A 109 3.80 -5.10 -12.34
C HIS A 109 2.63 -4.38 -13.05
N ALA A 110 2.24 -3.19 -12.61
CA ALA A 110 1.05 -2.47 -13.09
C ALA A 110 0.97 -2.34 -14.63
N ASP A 111 2.11 -2.34 -15.31
CA ASP A 111 2.22 -2.32 -16.78
C ASP A 111 1.93 -3.67 -17.45
N GLN A 112 1.92 -4.78 -16.71
CA GLN A 112 1.73 -6.15 -17.22
C GLN A 112 0.57 -6.88 -16.54
N ALA A 113 0.20 -6.47 -15.32
CA ALA A 113 -0.85 -7.10 -14.53
C ALA A 113 -2.21 -7.03 -15.24
N LYS A 114 -2.98 -8.12 -15.15
CA LYS A 114 -4.28 -8.27 -15.82
C LYS A 114 -5.45 -8.18 -14.86
N SER A 115 -5.18 -8.13 -13.56
CA SER A 115 -6.21 -8.08 -12.55
C SER A 115 -6.99 -6.76 -12.56
N ALA A 116 -8.25 -6.81 -12.13
CA ALA A 116 -9.06 -5.61 -11.96
C ALA A 116 -8.44 -4.62 -10.96
N LEU A 117 -7.69 -5.11 -9.97
CA LEU A 117 -6.98 -4.27 -9.00
C LEU A 117 -5.86 -3.43 -9.63
N ALA A 118 -5.17 -3.98 -10.63
CA ALA A 118 -4.10 -3.28 -11.33
C ALA A 118 -4.62 -2.20 -12.28
N SER A 119 -5.83 -2.34 -12.81
CA SER A 119 -6.34 -1.49 -13.89
C SER A 119 -6.32 0.00 -13.58
N ASP A 120 -6.77 0.39 -12.39
CA ASP A 120 -6.77 1.79 -11.96
C ASP A 120 -5.33 2.31 -11.73
N HIS A 121 -4.44 1.44 -11.26
CA HIS A 121 -3.04 1.78 -11.07
C HIS A 121 -2.32 1.98 -12.39
N THR A 122 -2.51 1.07 -13.36
CA THR A 122 -2.00 1.20 -14.72
C THR A 122 -2.45 2.51 -15.37
N ALA A 123 -3.74 2.83 -15.27
CA ALA A 123 -4.29 4.07 -15.79
C ALA A 123 -3.70 5.31 -15.09
N THR A 124 -3.50 5.24 -13.77
CA THR A 124 -2.91 6.33 -13.00
C THR A 124 -1.43 6.55 -13.34
N GLU A 125 -0.63 5.48 -13.45
CA GLU A 125 0.76 5.58 -13.91
C GLU A 125 0.83 6.29 -15.27
N LYS A 126 -0.05 5.92 -16.21
CA LYS A 126 -0.14 6.57 -17.52
C LYS A 126 -0.49 8.07 -17.41
N LEU A 127 -1.46 8.43 -16.58
CA LEU A 127 -1.80 9.85 -16.33
C LEU A 127 -0.62 10.64 -15.77
N ILE A 128 0.14 10.07 -14.83
CA ILE A 128 1.33 10.70 -14.26
C ILE A 128 2.41 10.91 -15.34
N VAL A 129 2.70 9.90 -16.17
CA VAL A 129 3.64 10.01 -17.30
C VAL A 129 3.20 11.11 -18.26
N GLU A 130 1.92 11.13 -18.67
CA GLU A 130 1.36 12.12 -19.59
C GLU A 130 1.34 13.54 -19.00
N SER A 131 1.32 13.68 -17.68
CA SER A 131 1.39 14.98 -16.99
C SER A 131 2.74 15.66 -17.18
N GLY A 132 3.81 14.90 -17.45
CA GLY A 132 5.19 15.37 -17.54
C GLY A 132 5.84 15.67 -16.18
N ILE A 133 5.20 15.37 -15.07
CA ILE A 133 5.78 15.50 -13.72
C ILE A 133 6.84 14.41 -13.54
N LYS A 134 8.02 14.77 -13.01
CA LYS A 134 9.03 13.78 -12.60
C LYS A 134 8.42 12.86 -11.54
N HIS A 135 8.62 11.56 -11.66
CA HIS A 135 7.92 10.61 -10.81
C HIS A 135 8.77 9.39 -10.41
N SER A 136 8.26 8.66 -9.42
CA SER A 136 8.60 7.28 -9.12
C SER A 136 7.34 6.50 -8.80
N PHE A 137 7.14 5.37 -9.46
CA PHE A 137 6.09 4.43 -9.12
C PHE A 137 6.60 3.46 -8.07
N LEU A 138 5.91 3.42 -6.94
CA LEU A 138 6.19 2.53 -5.83
C LEU A 138 5.17 1.39 -5.92
N ARG A 139 5.50 0.35 -6.67
CA ARG A 139 4.64 -0.81 -6.90
C ARG A 139 4.72 -1.72 -5.68
N ASN A 140 3.86 -1.42 -4.70
CA ASN A 140 3.82 -2.14 -3.42
C ASN A 140 3.18 -3.50 -3.61
N ASN A 141 3.85 -4.55 -3.18
CA ASN A 141 3.28 -5.88 -3.08
C ASN A 141 2.27 -5.96 -1.92
N TRP A 142 1.91 -7.12 -1.46
CA TRP A 142 0.82 -7.35 -0.52
C TRP A 142 1.28 -7.12 0.93
N TYR A 143 0.54 -6.31 1.69
CA TYR A 143 0.85 -6.04 3.08
C TYR A 143 0.54 -7.28 3.94
N LEU A 144 1.44 -7.62 4.86
CA LEU A 144 1.24 -8.76 5.78
C LEU A 144 -0.01 -8.55 6.64
N GLU A 145 -0.35 -7.33 6.97
CA GLU A 145 -1.54 -6.93 7.72
C GLU A 145 -2.85 -7.38 7.03
N ASN A 146 -2.85 -7.53 5.71
CA ASN A 146 -4.01 -8.04 4.96
C ASN A 146 -4.29 -9.52 5.26
N GLU A 147 -3.31 -10.27 5.77
CA GLU A 147 -3.41 -11.67 6.15
C GLU A 147 -3.80 -11.86 7.62
N ALA A 148 -4.20 -10.82 8.34
CA ALA A 148 -4.50 -10.87 9.78
C ALA A 148 -5.43 -12.04 10.19
N GLY A 149 -6.37 -12.42 9.31
CA GLY A 149 -7.25 -13.57 9.51
C GLY A 149 -6.53 -14.92 9.58
N PHE A 150 -5.35 -15.05 8.99
CA PHE A 150 -4.52 -16.26 9.02
C PHE A 150 -3.45 -16.24 10.12
N LEU A 151 -3.29 -15.11 10.82
CA LEU A 151 -2.24 -14.94 11.82
C LEU A 151 -2.71 -15.22 13.26
N ASN A 152 -3.92 -15.77 13.45
CA ASN A 152 -4.55 -16.00 14.75
C ASN A 152 -4.09 -17.27 15.48
N GLY A 153 -3.24 -18.08 14.86
CA GLY A 153 -2.74 -19.35 15.39
C GLY A 153 -3.67 -20.54 15.14
N GLU A 154 -4.62 -20.43 14.23
CA GLU A 154 -5.45 -21.54 13.73
C GLU A 154 -4.91 -22.08 12.41
N ASP A 155 -5.37 -23.28 12.01
CA ASP A 155 -5.02 -23.84 10.70
C ASP A 155 -5.48 -22.94 9.57
N ILE A 156 -4.66 -22.81 8.53
CA ILE A 156 -4.89 -21.94 7.38
C ILE A 156 -5.58 -22.74 6.28
N VAL A 157 -6.76 -22.29 5.86
CA VAL A 157 -7.45 -22.84 4.67
C VAL A 157 -7.40 -21.76 3.60
N TYR A 158 -6.94 -22.10 2.40
CA TYR A 158 -6.74 -21.16 1.29
C TYR A 158 -7.03 -21.83 -0.07
N ALA A 159 -7.09 -21.03 -1.15
CA ALA A 159 -7.40 -21.51 -2.49
C ALA A 159 -6.40 -21.02 -3.56
N ALA A 160 -5.25 -20.49 -3.13
CA ALA A 160 -4.25 -19.88 -4.02
C ALA A 160 -3.25 -20.88 -4.64
N GLY A 161 -3.44 -22.20 -4.41
CA GLY A 161 -2.50 -23.21 -4.93
C GLY A 161 -1.07 -22.97 -4.41
N ASP A 162 -0.08 -23.12 -5.29
CA ASP A 162 1.33 -22.88 -4.98
C ASP A 162 1.77 -21.43 -5.22
N GLY A 163 0.80 -20.52 -5.44
CA GLY A 163 1.06 -19.11 -5.70
C GLY A 163 1.82 -18.45 -4.54
N LYS A 164 2.68 -17.50 -4.88
CA LYS A 164 3.55 -16.81 -3.92
C LYS A 164 3.20 -15.34 -3.79
N VAL A 165 3.53 -14.79 -2.64
CA VAL A 165 3.32 -13.38 -2.29
C VAL A 165 4.59 -12.81 -1.66
N GLY A 166 4.96 -11.61 -2.04
CA GLY A 166 6.08 -10.87 -1.45
C GLY A 166 5.66 -10.06 -0.22
N TRP A 167 5.15 -10.71 0.84
CA TRP A 167 4.70 -10.02 2.05
C TRP A 167 5.80 -9.19 2.71
N ALA A 168 5.44 -7.96 3.07
CA ALA A 168 6.19 -7.13 4.00
C ALA A 168 5.21 -6.32 4.87
N LEU A 169 5.66 -5.71 5.94
CA LEU A 169 4.84 -4.87 6.79
C LEU A 169 4.45 -3.56 6.06
N GLU A 170 3.20 -3.11 6.22
CA GLU A 170 2.73 -1.84 5.64
C GLU A 170 3.66 -0.66 5.98
N ARG A 171 4.19 -0.65 7.22
CA ARG A 171 5.13 0.39 7.64
C ARG A 171 6.48 0.36 6.88
N GLU A 172 6.97 -0.82 6.47
CA GLU A 172 8.22 -0.93 5.69
C GLU A 172 8.02 -0.34 4.29
N TYR A 173 6.86 -0.57 3.67
CA TYR A 173 6.48 0.11 2.42
C TYR A 173 6.38 1.62 2.60
N ALA A 174 5.77 2.09 3.71
CA ALA A 174 5.64 3.53 4.00
C ALA A 174 7.00 4.20 4.23
N GLU A 175 7.92 3.56 4.96
CA GLU A 175 9.30 4.02 5.14
C GLU A 175 10.03 4.07 3.79
N GLY A 176 9.94 3.02 2.97
CA GLY A 176 10.53 2.99 1.63
C GLY A 176 10.00 4.12 0.74
N ALA A 177 8.69 4.36 0.76
CA ALA A 177 8.05 5.44 0.02
C ALA A 177 8.60 6.83 0.40
N VAL A 178 8.79 7.07 1.69
CA VAL A 178 9.35 8.32 2.19
C VAL A 178 10.81 8.48 1.80
N LYS A 179 11.62 7.42 1.89
CA LYS A 179 13.03 7.45 1.47
C LYS A 179 13.17 7.76 -0.03
N VAL A 180 12.30 7.22 -0.88
CA VAL A 180 12.26 7.58 -2.31
C VAL A 180 11.83 9.03 -2.48
N LEU A 181 10.81 9.50 -1.74
CA LEU A 181 10.32 10.88 -1.82
C LEU A 181 11.41 11.92 -1.53
N VAL A 182 12.25 11.67 -0.53
CA VAL A 182 13.32 12.62 -0.13
C VAL A 182 14.58 12.48 -0.97
N SER A 183 14.76 11.36 -1.67
CA SER A 183 15.95 11.10 -2.49
C SER A 183 16.05 12.05 -3.67
N ASP A 184 17.30 12.40 -4.06
CA ASP A 184 17.60 13.12 -5.30
C ASP A 184 17.89 12.17 -6.48
N ALA A 185 18.27 10.91 -6.17
CA ALA A 185 18.55 9.86 -7.14
C ALA A 185 17.47 8.78 -7.06
N THR A 186 16.48 8.84 -7.95
CA THR A 186 15.36 7.91 -7.98
C THR A 186 15.30 7.15 -9.30
N LYS A 187 14.77 5.91 -9.25
CA LYS A 187 14.30 5.16 -10.42
C LYS A 187 12.87 5.61 -10.76
N ASP A 188 12.46 5.43 -12.01
CA ASP A 188 11.07 5.68 -12.42
C ASP A 188 10.11 4.65 -11.81
N VAL A 189 10.57 3.41 -11.59
CA VAL A 189 9.79 2.30 -11.03
C VAL A 189 10.61 1.59 -9.96
N TYR A 190 9.93 1.27 -8.84
CA TYR A 190 10.38 0.36 -7.80
C TYR A 190 9.34 -0.73 -7.64
N GLU A 191 9.74 -1.99 -7.73
CA GLU A 191 8.92 -3.14 -7.34
C GLU A 191 9.21 -3.47 -5.88
N PHE A 192 8.39 -2.98 -4.97
CA PHE A 192 8.56 -3.17 -3.53
C PHE A 192 7.91 -4.47 -3.08
N ALA A 193 8.70 -5.39 -2.56
CA ALA A 193 8.22 -6.67 -2.03
C ALA A 193 9.14 -7.21 -0.95
N GLY A 194 8.59 -8.07 -0.10
CA GLY A 194 9.36 -9.00 0.71
C GLY A 194 9.76 -10.25 -0.10
N ALA A 195 10.44 -11.18 0.55
CA ALA A 195 10.75 -12.47 -0.07
C ALA A 195 9.47 -13.23 -0.45
N SER A 196 9.41 -13.71 -1.69
CA SER A 196 8.28 -14.49 -2.21
C SER A 196 8.06 -15.78 -1.44
N ARG A 197 6.87 -15.96 -0.84
CA ARG A 197 6.48 -17.11 -0.02
C ARG A 197 5.04 -17.53 -0.31
N ASN A 198 4.72 -18.80 -0.10
CA ASN A 198 3.37 -19.33 -0.20
C ASN A 198 2.69 -19.46 1.18
N TYR A 199 1.44 -19.92 1.21
CA TYR A 199 0.71 -20.09 2.48
C TYR A 199 1.26 -21.20 3.36
N GLU A 200 1.98 -22.19 2.82
CA GLU A 200 2.68 -23.18 3.64
C GLU A 200 3.84 -22.54 4.41
N ASP A 201 4.57 -21.62 3.78
CA ASP A 201 5.63 -20.85 4.45
C ASP A 201 5.04 -19.90 5.51
N LEU A 202 3.87 -19.31 5.24
CA LEU A 202 3.15 -18.50 6.22
C LEU A 202 2.74 -19.35 7.43
N ALA A 203 2.16 -20.55 7.22
CA ALA A 203 1.77 -21.46 8.30
C ALA A 203 2.96 -21.91 9.15
N LYS A 204 4.12 -22.18 8.52
CA LYS A 204 5.37 -22.48 9.26
C LYS A 204 5.77 -21.31 10.17
N ALA A 205 5.72 -20.08 9.66
CA ALA A 205 6.05 -18.89 10.44
C ALA A 205 5.05 -18.66 11.58
N VAL A 206 3.73 -18.88 11.36
CA VAL A 206 2.71 -18.83 12.40
C VAL A 206 2.95 -19.92 13.45
N SER A 207 3.32 -21.14 13.01
CA SER A 207 3.67 -22.24 13.93
C SER A 207 4.81 -21.87 14.87
N GLU A 208 5.84 -21.20 14.33
CA GLU A 208 6.98 -20.71 15.12
C GLU A 208 6.54 -19.70 16.18
N VAL A 209 5.68 -18.74 15.78
CA VAL A 209 5.18 -17.69 16.69
C VAL A 209 4.35 -18.26 17.84
N TYR A 210 3.51 -19.27 17.57
CA TYR A 210 2.61 -19.86 18.55
C TYR A 210 3.20 -21.07 19.31
N GLY A 211 4.33 -21.61 18.85
CA GLY A 211 4.95 -22.80 19.45
C GLY A 211 4.11 -24.07 19.29
N LYS A 212 3.27 -24.14 18.27
CA LYS A 212 2.43 -25.31 17.95
C LYS A 212 2.34 -25.50 16.43
N GLU A 213 2.03 -26.71 16.00
CA GLU A 213 1.83 -27.00 14.58
C GLU A 213 0.57 -26.29 14.05
N ILE A 214 0.72 -25.56 12.93
CA ILE A 214 -0.34 -24.92 12.16
C ILE A 214 -0.27 -25.50 10.75
N ASN A 215 -1.35 -26.09 10.28
CA ASN A 215 -1.43 -26.68 8.97
C ASN A 215 -1.96 -25.66 7.94
N ALA A 216 -1.43 -25.73 6.72
CA ALA A 216 -1.96 -25.01 5.58
C ALA A 216 -2.64 -26.02 4.63
N THR A 217 -3.91 -25.80 4.34
CA THR A 217 -4.70 -26.68 3.46
C THR A 217 -5.21 -25.93 2.26
N ASN A 218 -4.67 -26.25 1.08
CA ASN A 218 -5.18 -25.73 -0.17
C ASN A 218 -6.44 -26.49 -0.57
N VAL A 219 -7.53 -25.77 -0.88
CA VAL A 219 -8.81 -26.32 -1.30
C VAL A 219 -9.23 -25.75 -2.66
N ALA A 220 -10.23 -26.36 -3.30
CA ALA A 220 -10.84 -25.78 -4.50
C ALA A 220 -11.54 -24.46 -4.16
N SER A 221 -11.59 -23.53 -5.11
CA SER A 221 -12.20 -22.20 -4.92
C SER A 221 -13.67 -22.28 -4.48
N ASP A 222 -14.43 -23.24 -5.01
CA ASP A 222 -15.83 -23.44 -4.62
C ASP A 222 -15.97 -23.92 -3.16
N ASP A 223 -15.09 -24.83 -2.72
CA ASP A 223 -15.07 -25.30 -1.33
C ASP A 223 -14.64 -24.19 -0.37
N TYR A 224 -13.67 -23.35 -0.79
CA TYR A 224 -13.24 -22.18 -0.04
C TYR A 224 -14.39 -21.19 0.13
N LYS A 225 -15.11 -20.89 -0.96
CA LYS A 225 -16.31 -20.04 -0.94
C LYS A 225 -17.33 -20.53 0.08
N VAL A 226 -17.66 -21.83 0.06
CA VAL A 226 -18.58 -22.44 1.03
C VAL A 226 -18.10 -22.27 2.47
N GLY A 227 -16.79 -22.35 2.70
CA GLY A 227 -16.19 -22.09 4.01
C GLY A 227 -16.41 -20.65 4.49
N LEU A 228 -16.18 -19.66 3.60
CA LEU A 228 -16.37 -18.23 3.90
C LEU A 228 -17.87 -17.90 4.14
N GLU A 229 -18.80 -18.50 3.37
CA GLU A 229 -20.25 -18.36 3.58
C GLU A 229 -20.66 -18.90 4.97
N LYS A 230 -20.14 -20.06 5.37
CA LYS A 230 -20.40 -20.64 6.70
C LYS A 230 -19.81 -19.79 7.84
N ALA A 231 -18.70 -19.07 7.58
CA ALA A 231 -18.14 -18.12 8.51
C ALA A 231 -18.95 -16.81 8.63
N GLY A 232 -20.02 -16.64 7.80
CA GLY A 232 -20.93 -15.53 7.88
C GLY A 232 -20.48 -14.26 7.16
N LEU A 233 -19.49 -14.35 6.26
CA LEU A 233 -19.05 -13.21 5.46
C LEU A 233 -20.11 -12.86 4.40
N ASP A 234 -20.22 -11.56 4.08
CA ASP A 234 -21.10 -11.08 3.02
C ASP A 234 -20.52 -11.38 1.61
N GLU A 235 -21.40 -11.37 0.59
CA GLU A 235 -21.05 -11.75 -0.77
C GLU A 235 -19.94 -10.89 -1.38
N ASN A 236 -19.91 -9.59 -1.08
CA ASN A 236 -18.88 -8.69 -1.62
C ASN A 236 -17.50 -9.00 -1.01
N THR A 237 -17.45 -9.24 0.30
CA THR A 237 -16.24 -9.65 1.01
C THR A 237 -15.72 -10.99 0.49
N ILE A 238 -16.62 -11.97 0.30
CA ILE A 238 -16.27 -13.28 -0.28
C ILE A 238 -15.71 -13.11 -1.69
N GLY A 239 -16.38 -12.33 -2.53
CA GLY A 239 -15.94 -12.06 -3.90
C GLY A 239 -14.53 -11.44 -3.94
N PHE A 240 -14.25 -10.48 -3.05
CA PHE A 240 -12.94 -9.87 -2.93
C PHE A 240 -11.87 -10.88 -2.50
N ILE A 241 -12.13 -11.69 -1.47
CA ILE A 241 -11.19 -12.71 -0.99
C ILE A 241 -10.87 -13.72 -2.10
N LEU A 242 -11.90 -14.23 -2.80
CA LEU A 242 -11.71 -15.18 -3.91
C LEU A 242 -10.88 -14.57 -5.05
N MET A 243 -11.12 -13.30 -5.37
CA MET A 243 -10.33 -12.58 -6.36
C MET A 243 -8.85 -12.49 -5.97
N ILE A 244 -8.54 -12.21 -4.70
CA ILE A 244 -7.16 -12.17 -4.20
C ILE A 244 -6.51 -13.56 -4.27
N GLN A 245 -7.23 -14.63 -3.86
CA GLN A 245 -6.72 -15.99 -3.94
C GLN A 245 -6.39 -16.40 -5.39
N ASP A 246 -7.24 -16.02 -6.34
CA ASP A 246 -7.02 -16.29 -7.77
C ASP A 246 -5.83 -15.48 -8.31
N LEU A 247 -5.70 -14.21 -7.93
CA LEU A 247 -4.58 -13.33 -8.28
C LEU A 247 -3.25 -13.91 -7.80
N ILE A 248 -3.19 -14.39 -6.55
CA ILE A 248 -2.01 -15.07 -6.00
C ILE A 248 -1.72 -16.35 -6.78
N LYS A 249 -2.75 -17.17 -7.06
CA LYS A 249 -2.64 -18.40 -7.84
C LYS A 249 -2.09 -18.17 -9.25
N GLN A 250 -2.42 -17.05 -9.86
CA GLN A 250 -1.93 -16.64 -11.18
C GLN A 250 -0.49 -16.08 -11.13
N GLY A 251 0.08 -15.87 -9.95
CA GLY A 251 1.44 -15.40 -9.75
C GLY A 251 1.60 -13.87 -9.86
N GLU A 252 0.50 -13.11 -9.86
CA GLU A 252 0.56 -11.64 -9.99
C GLU A 252 1.21 -10.93 -8.77
N LEU A 253 1.36 -11.63 -7.63
CA LEU A 253 2.05 -11.15 -6.44
C LEU A 253 3.42 -11.84 -6.20
N THR A 254 3.86 -12.67 -7.15
CA THR A 254 5.19 -13.26 -7.08
C THR A 254 6.23 -12.23 -7.53
N GLU A 255 7.21 -11.93 -6.68
CA GLU A 255 8.24 -10.94 -6.97
C GLU A 255 9.61 -11.40 -6.44
N GLU A 256 10.64 -11.21 -7.23
CA GLU A 256 12.04 -11.47 -6.87
C GLU A 256 12.82 -10.15 -7.01
N THR A 257 12.78 -9.33 -5.98
CA THR A 257 13.38 -8.00 -5.97
C THR A 257 14.09 -7.71 -4.65
N SER A 258 15.09 -6.84 -4.69
CA SER A 258 15.71 -6.23 -3.49
C SER A 258 15.33 -4.75 -3.30
N ASP A 259 14.50 -4.20 -4.18
CA ASP A 259 14.26 -2.75 -4.23
C ASP A 259 13.83 -2.17 -2.88
N LEU A 260 12.95 -2.86 -2.13
CA LEU A 260 12.50 -2.37 -0.83
C LEU A 260 13.64 -2.39 0.20
N ALA A 261 14.36 -3.50 0.33
CA ALA A 261 15.48 -3.62 1.26
C ALA A 261 16.62 -2.64 0.92
N ASP A 262 16.92 -2.47 -0.38
CA ASP A 262 17.94 -1.51 -0.86
C ASP A 262 17.57 -0.07 -0.50
N VAL A 263 16.32 0.32 -0.70
CA VAL A 263 15.82 1.66 -0.35
C VAL A 263 15.81 1.86 1.16
N LEU A 264 15.41 0.85 1.93
CA LEU A 264 15.44 0.90 3.39
C LEU A 264 16.87 0.96 3.94
N GLY A 265 17.84 0.36 3.24
CA GLY A 265 19.23 0.24 3.67
C GLY A 265 19.43 -0.83 4.75
N HIS A 266 18.47 -1.72 4.92
CA HIS A 266 18.52 -2.88 5.80
C HIS A 266 17.56 -3.97 5.33
N GLU A 267 17.78 -5.20 5.79
CA GLU A 267 16.89 -6.32 5.54
C GLU A 267 15.48 -6.07 6.14
N LEU A 268 14.46 -6.59 5.46
CA LEU A 268 13.10 -6.57 5.97
C LEU A 268 12.98 -7.43 7.23
N LYS A 269 11.99 -7.13 8.06
CA LYS A 269 11.73 -7.90 9.25
C LYS A 269 11.44 -9.36 8.88
N ALA A 270 12.07 -10.31 9.58
CA ALA A 270 11.83 -11.73 9.37
C ALA A 270 10.34 -12.07 9.60
N LEU A 271 9.78 -12.97 8.78
CA LEU A 271 8.32 -13.22 8.77
C LEU A 271 7.75 -13.57 10.16
N PRO A 272 8.37 -14.43 11.01
CA PRO A 272 7.85 -14.67 12.35
C PRO A 272 7.81 -13.42 13.23
N GLU A 273 8.82 -12.55 13.13
CA GLU A 273 8.87 -11.30 13.89
C GLU A 273 7.87 -10.26 13.34
N ALA A 274 7.68 -10.23 12.02
CA ALA A 274 6.65 -9.40 11.40
C ALA A 274 5.24 -9.83 11.83
N ILE A 275 4.98 -11.15 11.89
CA ILE A 275 3.71 -11.69 12.39
C ILE A 275 3.47 -11.26 13.83
N LYS A 276 4.46 -11.38 14.73
CA LYS A 276 4.34 -10.91 16.12
C LYS A 276 3.94 -9.44 16.21
N GLU A 277 4.53 -8.61 15.36
CA GLU A 277 4.19 -7.19 15.30
C GLU A 277 2.73 -6.96 14.87
N VAL A 278 2.26 -7.64 13.82
CA VAL A 278 0.88 -7.52 13.33
C VAL A 278 -0.15 -7.93 14.39
N ILE A 279 0.12 -9.00 15.15
CA ILE A 279 -0.80 -9.50 16.18
C ILE A 279 -0.59 -8.86 17.56
N GLY A 280 0.32 -7.89 17.69
CA GLY A 280 0.58 -7.15 18.93
C GLY A 280 1.26 -7.99 20.04
N ARG A 281 2.17 -8.88 19.68
CA ARG A 281 2.93 -9.75 20.60
C ARG A 281 4.42 -9.46 20.63
#